data_d4a5d342360bccd3a2d0cce66976edb8
#
_entry.id   d4a5d342360bccd3a2d0cce66976edb8
#
_cell.length_a   1.000
_cell.length_b   1.000
_cell.length_c   1.000
_cell.angle_alpha   90.00
_cell.angle_beta   90.00
_cell.angle_gamma   90.00
#
_symmetry.space_group_name_H-M   'P 1'
#
loop_
_entity.id
_entity.type
_entity.pdbx_description
1 polymer ?
#
loop_
_entity_poly.entity_id
_entity_poly.type
_entity_poly.pdbx_seq_one_letter_code
_entity_poly.pdbx_strand_id
1 'polypeptide(L)'
;MIGISKLYCGQAEAGDELRYARRETAPPRPIVVWNCTRRCNLRCAHCYADSPTPDSPTPDSPPDGELSDAQARAMIDDVAAFGVPVLLFSGGEPLLRPGVLELARYAKRAGLRVVFSTNGTLLTRDVAREMQAVGVSYAGISLDGLAAVNDAFRGQAGAFERAVEGIRACRAAGVKVGLRMTMNRHNVGELGGVFDLIQRESIPRACFYHLVASGRGRSDDALSHAQTRSAVGEIIDRTADLHARGLPVQILTVDNHADGPFLRLRMARENHARAAEASTLLRRNGGNSSGSGIACVSWNGDVLPDQFWRGRVVGNVTRQPFGIIWSDGGHELLTQLRRRRDLLTGRCRRCRWLGECNGNLRARADGAGDLWGDDPACYLTDEEIV
;
A
#
# COMPACT_ATOMS: atom_id res chain seq x y z
N MET A 1 -6.53 3.12 -3.07
CA MET A 1 -5.49 3.20 -4.13
C MET A 1 -6.14 3.72 -5.40
N ILE A 2 -5.67 4.86 -5.90
CA ILE A 2 -6.24 5.58 -7.06
C ILE A 2 -5.25 5.48 -8.22
N GLY A 3 -5.67 4.90 -9.34
CA GLY A 3 -4.83 4.73 -10.55
C GLY A 3 -4.87 5.98 -11.43
N ILE A 4 -3.90 6.89 -11.28
CA ILE A 4 -3.86 8.13 -12.05
C ILE A 4 -3.73 7.85 -13.54
N SER A 5 -2.77 7.00 -13.94
CA SER A 5 -2.56 6.59 -15.34
C SER A 5 -3.81 5.95 -15.96
N LYS A 6 -4.57 5.15 -15.17
CA LYS A 6 -5.82 4.55 -15.65
C LYS A 6 -6.93 5.57 -15.80
N LEU A 7 -7.17 6.36 -14.77
CA LEU A 7 -8.33 7.25 -14.72
C LEU A 7 -8.15 8.45 -15.66
N TYR A 8 -6.97 9.07 -15.65
CA TYR A 8 -6.68 10.27 -16.43
C TYR A 8 -6.27 9.94 -17.87
N CYS A 9 -5.31 9.03 -18.05
CA CYS A 9 -4.76 8.72 -19.38
C CYS A 9 -5.43 7.52 -20.07
N GLY A 10 -6.22 6.71 -19.38
CA GLY A 10 -6.87 5.53 -19.96
C GLY A 10 -6.00 4.27 -20.04
N GLN A 11 -4.80 4.31 -19.51
CA GLN A 11 -3.88 3.18 -19.54
C GLN A 11 -4.46 1.96 -18.84
N ALA A 12 -4.56 0.82 -19.56
CA ALA A 12 -5.04 -0.43 -18.99
C ALA A 12 -3.91 -1.17 -18.23
N GLU A 13 -4.24 -1.76 -17.09
CA GLU A 13 -3.28 -2.39 -16.21
C GLU A 13 -3.78 -3.72 -15.66
N ALA A 14 -2.89 -4.70 -15.53
CA ALA A 14 -3.24 -6.04 -15.01
C ALA A 14 -3.87 -6.05 -13.60
N GLY A 15 -3.67 -4.97 -12.81
CA GLY A 15 -4.28 -4.83 -11.48
C GLY A 15 -5.64 -4.14 -11.49
N ASP A 16 -6.16 -3.72 -12.65
CA ASP A 16 -7.42 -2.96 -12.75
C ASP A 16 -8.63 -3.82 -12.42
N GLU A 17 -8.56 -5.12 -12.69
CA GLU A 17 -9.58 -6.06 -12.26
C GLU A 17 -9.84 -6.01 -10.76
N LEU A 18 -8.78 -6.02 -9.94
CA LEU A 18 -8.90 -5.94 -8.48
C LEU A 18 -9.40 -4.57 -8.01
N ARG A 19 -9.12 -3.50 -8.77
CA ARG A 19 -9.45 -2.12 -8.39
C ARG A 19 -10.79 -1.64 -8.91
N TYR A 20 -11.19 -2.08 -10.10
CA TYR A 20 -12.30 -1.49 -10.86
C TYR A 20 -13.29 -2.52 -11.43
N ALA A 21 -13.15 -3.82 -11.12
CA ALA A 21 -14.13 -4.82 -11.55
C ALA A 21 -15.53 -4.48 -11.03
N ARG A 22 -16.55 -4.87 -11.80
CA ARG A 22 -17.93 -4.78 -11.34
C ARG A 22 -18.10 -5.74 -10.17
N ARG A 23 -18.44 -5.23 -9.00
CA ARG A 23 -18.71 -6.05 -7.82
C ARG A 23 -20.08 -6.65 -7.98
N GLU A 24 -20.15 -7.92 -8.35
CA GLU A 24 -21.37 -8.70 -8.29
C GLU A 24 -21.55 -9.22 -6.86
N THR A 25 -22.72 -9.04 -6.30
CA THR A 25 -23.36 -9.58 -5.09
C THR A 25 -22.55 -10.08 -3.88
N ALA A 26 -21.33 -10.55 -4.00
CA ALA A 26 -20.51 -11.04 -2.88
C ALA A 26 -19.47 -9.99 -2.43
N PRO A 27 -19.23 -9.84 -1.11
CA PRO A 27 -18.15 -8.97 -0.64
C PRO A 27 -16.81 -9.45 -1.19
N PRO A 28 -15.93 -8.54 -1.67
CA PRO A 28 -14.64 -8.93 -2.24
C PRO A 28 -13.80 -9.61 -1.17
N ARG A 29 -13.09 -10.68 -1.56
CA ARG A 29 -12.08 -11.28 -0.71
C ARG A 29 -10.92 -10.28 -0.52
N PRO A 30 -10.38 -10.13 0.71
CA PRO A 30 -9.36 -9.13 0.98
C PRO A 30 -8.03 -9.50 0.31
N ILE A 31 -7.26 -8.48 -0.06
CA ILE A 31 -5.82 -8.64 -0.21
C ILE A 31 -5.24 -8.75 1.19
N VAL A 32 -4.38 -9.73 1.44
CA VAL A 32 -3.71 -9.89 2.74
C VAL A 32 -2.28 -9.36 2.67
N VAL A 33 -1.99 -8.37 3.49
CA VAL A 33 -0.63 -7.92 3.80
C VAL A 33 -0.11 -8.78 4.95
N TRP A 34 0.95 -9.54 4.73
CA TRP A 34 1.59 -10.29 5.81
C TRP A 34 2.91 -9.61 6.20
N ASN A 35 2.93 -8.99 7.37
CA ASN A 35 4.16 -8.52 7.99
C ASN A 35 4.92 -9.72 8.57
N CYS A 36 5.62 -10.46 7.70
CA CYS A 36 6.16 -11.78 8.00
C CYS A 36 7.32 -11.78 8.99
N THR A 37 7.93 -10.64 9.25
CA THR A 37 9.00 -10.45 10.25
C THR A 37 9.00 -9.03 10.79
N ARG A 38 9.49 -8.85 12.02
CA ARG A 38 9.82 -7.52 12.57
C ARG A 38 11.22 -7.06 12.19
N ARG A 39 12.12 -7.97 11.80
CA ARG A 39 13.52 -7.66 11.48
C ARG A 39 13.59 -6.69 10.31
N CYS A 40 14.46 -5.70 10.42
CA CYS A 40 14.76 -4.78 9.32
C CYS A 40 16.22 -4.35 9.41
N ASN A 41 16.89 -4.26 8.28
CA ASN A 41 18.25 -3.73 8.18
C ASN A 41 18.30 -2.21 8.03
N LEU A 42 17.14 -1.53 8.05
CA LEU A 42 17.02 -0.06 7.96
C LEU A 42 16.29 0.51 9.18
N ARG A 43 16.48 1.82 9.42
CA ARG A 43 15.82 2.58 10.50
C ARG A 43 15.03 3.78 9.94
N CYS A 44 14.07 3.50 9.07
CA CYS A 44 13.27 4.54 8.43
C CYS A 44 12.52 5.42 9.44
N ALA A 45 12.53 6.74 9.22
CA ALA A 45 11.86 7.72 10.08
C ALA A 45 10.33 7.51 10.16
N HIS A 46 9.71 7.07 9.06
CA HIS A 46 8.25 6.89 8.93
C HIS A 46 7.78 5.43 9.01
N CYS A 47 8.60 4.52 9.57
CA CYS A 47 8.29 3.09 9.58
C CYS A 47 6.97 2.79 10.32
N TYR A 48 5.94 2.38 9.58
CA TYR A 48 4.64 2.03 10.16
C TYR A 48 4.70 0.76 11.02
N ALA A 49 5.61 -0.16 10.70
CA ALA A 49 5.79 -1.42 11.45
C ALA A 49 6.60 -1.22 12.73
N ASP A 50 7.28 -0.07 12.88
CA ASP A 50 8.17 0.22 14.02
C ASP A 50 9.15 -0.93 14.28
N SER A 51 9.79 -1.37 13.20
CA SER A 51 10.75 -2.48 13.25
C SER A 51 11.92 -2.13 14.16
N PRO A 52 12.41 -3.08 15.00
CA PRO A 52 13.58 -2.88 15.82
C PRO A 52 14.80 -2.56 14.95
N THR A 53 15.75 -1.85 15.53
CA THR A 53 16.97 -1.45 14.82
C THR A 53 17.93 -2.63 14.66
N PRO A 54 18.86 -2.57 13.67
CA PRO A 54 19.87 -3.61 13.46
C PRO A 54 20.75 -3.92 14.69
N ASP A 55 20.95 -2.90 15.56
CA ASP A 55 21.78 -3.02 16.78
C ASP A 55 21.03 -3.64 17.97
N SER A 56 19.79 -4.07 17.79
CA SER A 56 19.06 -4.80 18.83
C SER A 56 19.62 -6.22 18.93
N PRO A 57 20.02 -6.68 20.14
CA PRO A 57 20.77 -7.91 20.30
C PRO A 57 19.90 -9.14 20.11
N THR A 58 19.79 -9.64 18.89
CA THR A 58 19.51 -11.07 18.56
C THR A 58 19.63 -11.32 17.06
N PRO A 59 20.86 -11.58 16.52
CA PRO A 59 21.02 -11.90 15.10
C PRO A 59 20.49 -13.28 14.71
N ASP A 60 20.47 -14.26 15.62
CA ASP A 60 20.39 -15.69 15.27
C ASP A 60 19.11 -16.41 15.75
N SER A 61 18.23 -15.74 16.51
CA SER A 61 16.95 -16.34 16.89
C SER A 61 15.80 -15.57 16.22
N PRO A 62 14.71 -16.25 15.80
CA PRO A 62 13.51 -15.52 15.40
C PRO A 62 13.12 -14.58 16.55
N PRO A 63 12.74 -13.32 16.26
CA PRO A 63 12.22 -12.43 17.30
C PRO A 63 11.10 -13.16 18.03
N ASP A 64 11.10 -13.08 19.37
CA ASP A 64 10.07 -13.71 20.18
C ASP A 64 8.68 -13.42 19.63
N GLY A 65 7.92 -14.49 19.36
CA GLY A 65 6.55 -14.42 18.90
C GLY A 65 6.33 -14.34 17.37
N GLU A 66 7.36 -14.43 16.53
CA GLU A 66 7.12 -14.61 15.09
C GLU A 66 6.52 -15.99 14.81
N LEU A 67 5.61 -16.06 13.81
CA LEU A 67 5.05 -17.33 13.35
C LEU A 67 6.18 -18.27 12.92
N SER A 68 6.19 -19.50 13.45
CA SER A 68 7.06 -20.58 12.94
C SER A 68 6.71 -20.88 11.48
N ASP A 69 7.57 -21.59 10.76
CA ASP A 69 7.29 -21.98 9.38
C ASP A 69 6.06 -22.88 9.26
N ALA A 70 5.81 -23.72 10.26
CA ALA A 70 4.59 -24.55 10.30
C ALA A 70 3.33 -23.68 10.45
N GLN A 71 3.34 -22.72 11.38
CA GLN A 71 2.24 -21.78 11.56
C GLN A 71 2.04 -20.86 10.34
N ALA A 72 3.14 -20.42 9.71
CA ALA A 72 3.09 -19.63 8.49
C ALA A 72 2.46 -20.41 7.32
N ARG A 73 2.79 -21.69 7.14
CA ARG A 73 2.16 -22.55 6.13
C ARG A 73 0.67 -22.77 6.43
N ALA A 74 0.30 -23.04 7.67
CA ALA A 74 -1.10 -23.19 8.06
C ALA A 74 -1.90 -21.91 7.78
N MET A 75 -1.33 -20.73 8.07
CA MET A 75 -1.94 -19.44 7.72
C MET A 75 -2.07 -19.27 6.20
N ILE A 76 -1.04 -19.64 5.42
CA ILE A 76 -1.09 -19.57 3.94
C ILE A 76 -2.19 -20.49 3.39
N ASP A 77 -2.32 -21.72 3.90
CA ASP A 77 -3.37 -22.66 3.48
C ASP A 77 -4.76 -22.09 3.77
N ASP A 78 -4.93 -21.48 4.93
CA ASP A 78 -6.19 -20.92 5.37
C ASP A 78 -6.62 -19.70 4.56
N VAL A 79 -5.69 -18.75 4.31
CA VAL A 79 -6.02 -17.59 3.46
C VAL A 79 -6.27 -18.01 2.00
N ALA A 80 -5.59 -19.05 1.51
CA ALA A 80 -5.84 -19.61 0.18
C ALA A 80 -7.22 -20.27 0.10
N ALA A 81 -7.58 -21.11 1.08
CA ALA A 81 -8.87 -21.74 1.18
C ALA A 81 -10.01 -20.71 1.30
N PHE A 82 -9.77 -19.60 1.98
CA PHE A 82 -10.71 -18.48 2.06
C PHE A 82 -10.89 -17.75 0.73
N GLY A 83 -10.01 -17.96 -0.25
CA GLY A 83 -10.05 -17.33 -1.58
C GLY A 83 -9.40 -15.95 -1.64
N VAL A 84 -8.42 -15.68 -0.79
CA VAL A 84 -7.60 -14.45 -0.85
C VAL A 84 -6.92 -14.37 -2.22
N PRO A 85 -7.07 -13.27 -2.98
CA PRO A 85 -6.50 -13.19 -4.33
C PRO A 85 -5.00 -12.88 -4.34
N VAL A 86 -4.50 -12.19 -3.31
CA VAL A 86 -3.11 -11.73 -3.23
C VAL A 86 -2.59 -11.83 -1.81
N LEU A 87 -1.43 -12.45 -1.63
CA LEU A 87 -0.64 -12.40 -0.42
C LEU A 87 0.58 -11.49 -0.66
N LEU A 88 0.64 -10.37 0.07
CA LEU A 88 1.75 -9.41 0.02
C LEU A 88 2.71 -9.70 1.18
N PHE A 89 3.89 -10.21 0.89
CA PHE A 89 4.98 -10.34 1.84
C PHE A 89 5.57 -8.97 2.15
N SER A 90 5.51 -8.57 3.40
CA SER A 90 5.94 -7.30 3.96
C SER A 90 6.49 -7.52 5.38
N GLY A 91 6.63 -6.46 6.16
CA GLY A 91 7.05 -6.52 7.56
C GLY A 91 8.03 -5.41 7.90
N GLY A 92 9.12 -5.76 8.56
CA GLY A 92 10.35 -4.98 8.58
C GLY A 92 10.97 -5.04 7.18
N GLU A 93 11.89 -5.99 6.97
CA GLU A 93 12.35 -6.36 5.63
C GLU A 93 12.07 -7.86 5.42
N PRO A 94 11.16 -8.22 4.51
CA PRO A 94 10.75 -9.62 4.34
C PRO A 94 11.91 -10.55 3.96
N LEU A 95 12.92 -10.05 3.22
CA LEU A 95 14.09 -10.84 2.82
C LEU A 95 15.02 -11.19 3.99
N LEU A 96 14.81 -10.60 5.18
CA LEU A 96 15.50 -11.03 6.41
C LEU A 96 14.83 -12.20 7.13
N ARG A 97 13.60 -12.57 6.74
CA ARG A 97 12.98 -13.78 7.28
C ARG A 97 13.65 -15.02 6.66
N PRO A 98 14.28 -15.92 7.45
CA PRO A 98 14.77 -17.18 6.93
C PRO A 98 13.66 -17.95 6.21
N GLY A 99 13.96 -18.55 5.07
CA GLY A 99 12.99 -19.36 4.31
C GLY A 99 11.83 -18.57 3.66
N VAL A 100 11.86 -17.26 3.61
CA VAL A 100 10.75 -16.44 3.06
C VAL A 100 10.43 -16.79 1.60
N LEU A 101 11.44 -17.08 0.77
CA LEU A 101 11.20 -17.46 -0.64
C LEU A 101 10.61 -18.88 -0.74
N GLU A 102 10.90 -19.78 0.19
CA GLU A 102 10.22 -21.08 0.29
C GLU A 102 8.76 -20.93 0.70
N LEU A 103 8.44 -20.02 1.65
CA LEU A 103 7.07 -19.70 2.01
C LEU A 103 6.33 -19.03 0.85
N ALA A 104 7.01 -18.17 0.09
CA ALA A 104 6.46 -17.56 -1.13
C ALA A 104 6.16 -18.63 -2.21
N ARG A 105 7.06 -19.59 -2.41
CA ARG A 105 6.85 -20.74 -3.30
C ARG A 105 5.68 -21.60 -2.84
N TYR A 106 5.56 -21.82 -1.53
CA TYR A 106 4.43 -22.53 -0.94
C TYR A 106 3.10 -21.81 -1.21
N ALA A 107 3.03 -20.50 -0.94
CA ALA A 107 1.86 -19.67 -1.22
C ALA A 107 1.48 -19.69 -2.71
N LYS A 108 2.49 -19.66 -3.60
CA LYS A 108 2.24 -19.75 -5.04
C LYS A 108 1.61 -21.09 -5.43
N ARG A 109 2.08 -22.21 -4.87
CA ARG A 109 1.49 -23.53 -5.08
C ARG A 109 0.07 -23.65 -4.51
N ALA A 110 -0.23 -22.94 -3.42
CA ALA A 110 -1.57 -22.85 -2.87
C ALA A 110 -2.52 -21.96 -3.71
N GLY A 111 -2.09 -21.43 -4.88
CA GLY A 111 -2.91 -20.65 -5.80
C GLY A 111 -2.91 -19.15 -5.56
N LEU A 112 -2.18 -18.66 -4.56
CA LEU A 112 -2.12 -17.24 -4.25
C LEU A 112 -1.24 -16.47 -5.25
N ARG A 113 -1.65 -15.26 -5.59
CA ARG A 113 -0.76 -14.30 -6.25
C ARG A 113 0.20 -13.71 -5.22
N VAL A 114 1.49 -14.00 -5.37
CA VAL A 114 2.53 -13.58 -4.45
C VAL A 114 3.16 -12.27 -4.91
N VAL A 115 3.25 -11.29 -4.00
CA VAL A 115 3.92 -10.01 -4.22
C VAL A 115 4.77 -9.65 -3.00
N PHE A 116 5.82 -8.85 -3.21
CA PHE A 116 6.72 -8.38 -2.14
C PHE A 116 6.68 -6.87 -2.00
N SER A 117 6.77 -6.40 -0.75
CA SER A 117 7.08 -5.02 -0.38
C SER A 117 8.40 -5.02 0.38
N THR A 118 9.45 -4.49 -0.22
CA THR A 118 10.82 -4.55 0.29
C THR A 118 11.48 -3.17 0.23
N ASN A 119 12.48 -2.95 1.07
CA ASN A 119 13.34 -1.79 0.95
C ASN A 119 14.35 -1.89 -0.21
N GLY A 120 14.48 -3.07 -0.83
CA GLY A 120 15.27 -3.33 -2.02
C GLY A 120 16.76 -3.53 -1.79
N THR A 121 17.28 -3.22 -0.61
CA THR A 121 18.74 -3.22 -0.36
C THR A 121 19.37 -4.61 -0.31
N LEU A 122 18.55 -5.66 -0.20
CA LEU A 122 18.97 -7.07 -0.18
C LEU A 122 18.66 -7.81 -1.49
N LEU A 123 18.14 -7.10 -2.49
CA LEU A 123 17.83 -7.68 -3.81
C LEU A 123 19.09 -7.83 -4.66
N THR A 124 19.82 -8.92 -4.44
CA THR A 124 20.94 -9.32 -5.31
C THR A 124 20.42 -9.96 -6.61
N ARG A 125 21.33 -10.19 -7.57
CA ARG A 125 21.00 -10.91 -8.81
C ARG A 125 20.46 -12.33 -8.53
N ASP A 126 21.01 -13.01 -7.51
CA ASP A 126 20.61 -14.37 -7.17
C ASP A 126 19.25 -14.40 -6.49
N VAL A 127 18.99 -13.47 -5.56
CA VAL A 127 17.66 -13.29 -4.95
C VAL A 127 16.62 -12.97 -6.01
N ALA A 128 16.94 -12.09 -6.97
CA ALA A 128 16.03 -11.73 -8.05
C ALA A 128 15.71 -12.91 -8.97
N ARG A 129 16.69 -13.76 -9.30
CA ARG A 129 16.49 -15.01 -10.06
C ARG A 129 15.62 -15.99 -9.29
N GLU A 130 15.85 -16.13 -7.99
CA GLU A 130 15.02 -17.00 -7.16
C GLU A 130 13.59 -16.49 -7.05
N MET A 131 13.36 -15.19 -6.86
CA MET A 131 12.02 -14.59 -6.92
C MET A 131 11.31 -14.87 -8.24
N GLN A 132 12.03 -14.79 -9.35
CA GLN A 132 11.49 -15.14 -10.67
C GLN A 132 11.13 -16.62 -10.76
N ALA A 133 12.03 -17.54 -10.29
CA ALA A 133 11.79 -18.98 -10.27
C ALA A 133 10.61 -19.38 -9.36
N VAL A 134 10.37 -18.64 -8.27
CA VAL A 134 9.17 -18.76 -7.42
C VAL A 134 7.91 -18.30 -8.13
N GLY A 135 8.03 -17.44 -9.12
CA GLY A 135 6.89 -16.81 -9.82
C GLY A 135 6.31 -15.62 -9.04
N VAL A 136 7.16 -14.86 -8.35
CA VAL A 136 6.77 -13.59 -7.71
C VAL A 136 6.22 -12.65 -8.78
N SER A 137 4.97 -12.23 -8.58
CA SER A 137 4.24 -11.45 -9.60
C SER A 137 4.65 -9.98 -9.63
N TYR A 138 5.19 -9.45 -8.52
CA TYR A 138 5.57 -8.05 -8.39
C TYR A 138 6.42 -7.82 -7.14
N ALA A 139 7.44 -6.97 -7.25
CA ALA A 139 8.25 -6.45 -6.15
C ALA A 139 8.10 -4.93 -6.08
N GLY A 140 7.48 -4.42 -5.01
CA GLY A 140 7.41 -3.00 -4.70
C GLY A 140 8.62 -2.58 -3.90
N ILE A 141 9.47 -1.73 -4.48
CA ILE A 141 10.74 -1.30 -3.88
C ILE A 141 10.58 0.12 -3.35
N SER A 142 10.92 0.30 -2.10
CA SER A 142 10.69 1.54 -1.38
C SER A 142 11.85 2.52 -1.56
N LEU A 143 11.56 3.69 -2.15
CA LEU A 143 12.47 4.82 -2.30
C LEU A 143 11.73 6.11 -1.94
N ASP A 144 12.25 6.87 -0.98
CA ASP A 144 11.59 8.08 -0.44
C ASP A 144 12.28 9.38 -0.87
N GLY A 145 12.88 9.39 -2.04
CA GLY A 145 13.60 10.52 -2.63
C GLY A 145 14.84 10.07 -3.38
N LEU A 146 15.68 11.00 -3.78
CA LEU A 146 17.00 10.73 -4.35
C LEU A 146 18.02 10.45 -3.25
N ALA A 147 19.26 10.09 -3.62
CA ALA A 147 20.26 9.49 -2.74
C ALA A 147 20.35 10.11 -1.34
N ALA A 148 20.62 11.41 -1.24
CA ALA A 148 20.82 12.07 0.05
C ALA A 148 19.57 12.07 0.93
N VAL A 149 18.41 12.40 0.35
CA VAL A 149 17.12 12.43 1.05
C VAL A 149 16.69 11.03 1.43
N ASN A 150 16.80 10.08 0.50
CA ASN A 150 16.45 8.68 0.76
C ASN A 150 17.27 8.08 1.89
N ASP A 151 18.59 8.24 1.84
CA ASP A 151 19.51 7.65 2.82
C ASP A 151 19.31 8.23 4.23
N ALA A 152 19.12 9.54 4.33
CA ALA A 152 18.77 10.19 5.59
C ALA A 152 17.45 9.66 6.14
N PHE A 153 16.43 9.51 5.29
CA PHE A 153 15.11 9.07 5.68
C PHE A 153 15.03 7.59 6.03
N ARG A 154 15.85 6.77 5.34
CA ARG A 154 16.00 5.32 5.59
C ARG A 154 16.97 5.02 6.73
N GLY A 155 17.73 6.01 7.19
CA GLY A 155 18.70 5.91 8.29
C GLY A 155 19.91 5.07 7.96
N GLN A 156 20.31 5.00 6.66
CA GLN A 156 21.48 4.23 6.23
C GLN A 156 22.09 4.79 4.93
N ALA A 157 23.35 5.19 4.98
CA ALA A 157 24.10 5.61 3.80
C ALA A 157 24.18 4.48 2.76
N GLY A 158 24.05 4.85 1.46
CA GLY A 158 24.08 3.93 0.34
C GLY A 158 22.83 3.04 0.21
N ALA A 159 21.76 3.30 0.97
CA ALA A 159 20.49 2.57 0.83
C ALA A 159 19.84 2.83 -0.53
N PHE A 160 19.97 4.05 -1.05
CA PHE A 160 19.43 4.44 -2.35
C PHE A 160 20.07 3.62 -3.48
N GLU A 161 21.40 3.62 -3.55
CA GLU A 161 22.15 2.90 -4.60
C GLU A 161 21.82 1.41 -4.57
N ARG A 162 21.82 0.78 -3.37
CA ARG A 162 21.46 -0.64 -3.24
C ARG A 162 20.04 -0.93 -3.68
N ALA A 163 19.09 -0.06 -3.37
CA ALA A 163 17.70 -0.23 -3.80
C ALA A 163 17.55 -0.08 -5.33
N VAL A 164 18.27 0.85 -5.97
CA VAL A 164 18.32 1.02 -7.43
C VAL A 164 18.97 -0.20 -8.08
N GLU A 165 20.06 -0.73 -7.53
CA GLU A 165 20.68 -1.98 -7.99
C GLU A 165 19.70 -3.15 -7.88
N GLY A 166 18.92 -3.22 -6.79
CA GLY A 166 17.85 -4.20 -6.60
C GLY A 166 16.75 -4.09 -7.67
N ILE A 167 16.36 -2.88 -8.05
CA ILE A 167 15.43 -2.63 -9.18
C ILE A 167 16.01 -3.22 -10.47
N ARG A 168 17.27 -2.90 -10.78
CA ARG A 168 17.97 -3.39 -11.98
C ARG A 168 18.10 -4.91 -11.98
N ALA A 169 18.45 -5.51 -10.84
CA ALA A 169 18.55 -6.97 -10.69
C ALA A 169 17.21 -7.67 -10.94
N CYS A 170 16.11 -7.19 -10.34
CA CYS A 170 14.78 -7.72 -10.56
C CYS A 170 14.33 -7.59 -12.01
N ARG A 171 14.55 -6.43 -12.65
CA ARG A 171 14.22 -6.23 -14.06
C ARG A 171 15.00 -7.17 -14.97
N ALA A 172 16.30 -7.32 -14.73
CA ALA A 172 17.14 -8.25 -15.49
C ALA A 172 16.72 -9.70 -15.34
N ALA A 173 16.16 -10.08 -14.17
CA ALA A 173 15.59 -11.40 -13.93
C ALA A 173 14.15 -11.58 -14.46
N GLY A 174 13.50 -10.52 -14.98
CA GLY A 174 12.12 -10.57 -15.46
C GLY A 174 11.05 -10.45 -14.34
N VAL A 175 11.44 -10.08 -13.14
CA VAL A 175 10.49 -9.77 -12.05
C VAL A 175 9.93 -8.37 -12.26
N LYS A 176 8.61 -8.25 -12.31
CA LYS A 176 7.94 -6.94 -12.43
C LYS A 176 8.21 -6.11 -11.17
N VAL A 177 8.73 -4.91 -11.33
CA VAL A 177 9.06 -3.99 -10.22
C VAL A 177 8.17 -2.75 -10.22
N GLY A 178 8.13 -2.07 -9.08
CA GLY A 178 7.58 -0.72 -8.97
C GLY A 178 8.22 0.04 -7.83
N LEU A 179 8.37 1.35 -8.02
CA LEU A 179 8.81 2.27 -6.99
C LEU A 179 7.66 2.57 -6.02
N ARG A 180 7.96 2.69 -4.74
CA ARG A 180 7.04 3.09 -3.68
C ARG A 180 7.64 4.25 -2.89
N MET A 181 7.01 5.42 -2.94
CA MET A 181 7.44 6.61 -2.21
C MET A 181 6.36 7.03 -1.23
N THR A 182 6.72 7.25 0.03
CA THR A 182 5.83 7.84 1.02
C THR A 182 6.09 9.34 1.10
N MET A 183 5.18 10.13 0.55
CA MET A 183 5.27 11.59 0.51
C MET A 183 5.10 12.19 1.90
N ASN A 184 5.97 13.09 2.24
CA ASN A 184 5.95 13.85 3.49
C ASN A 184 6.64 15.21 3.28
N ARG A 185 6.62 16.09 4.29
CA ARG A 185 7.18 17.45 4.18
C ARG A 185 8.67 17.51 3.87
N HIS A 186 9.43 16.43 4.15
CA HIS A 186 10.88 16.40 3.97
C HIS A 186 11.29 15.91 2.58
N ASN A 187 10.39 15.27 1.84
CA ASN A 187 10.73 14.66 0.54
C ASN A 187 9.81 15.04 -0.61
N VAL A 188 8.74 15.80 -0.37
CA VAL A 188 7.80 16.17 -1.44
C VAL A 188 8.47 16.97 -2.56
N GLY A 189 9.53 17.74 -2.26
CA GLY A 189 10.34 18.45 -3.26
C GLY A 189 11.13 17.54 -4.21
N GLU A 190 11.24 16.25 -3.88
CA GLU A 190 11.95 15.26 -4.70
C GLU A 190 11.09 14.65 -5.82
N LEU A 191 9.77 14.96 -5.86
CA LEU A 191 8.84 14.35 -6.83
C LEU A 191 9.36 14.43 -8.26
N GLY A 192 9.85 15.59 -8.70
CA GLY A 192 10.42 15.77 -10.02
C GLY A 192 11.55 14.80 -10.31
N GLY A 193 12.55 14.76 -9.43
CA GLY A 193 13.70 13.88 -9.55
C GLY A 193 13.33 12.39 -9.47
N VAL A 194 12.28 12.04 -8.71
CA VAL A 194 11.76 10.66 -8.66
C VAL A 194 11.10 10.27 -9.99
N PHE A 195 10.37 11.16 -10.65
CA PHE A 195 9.84 10.91 -12.00
C PHE A 195 10.96 10.74 -13.03
N ASP A 196 12.05 11.53 -12.92
CA ASP A 196 13.23 11.38 -13.77
C ASP A 196 13.94 10.03 -13.53
N LEU A 197 14.02 9.59 -12.25
CA LEU A 197 14.52 8.26 -11.90
C LEU A 197 13.66 7.15 -12.51
N ILE A 198 12.33 7.27 -12.43
CA ILE A 198 11.39 6.31 -13.03
C ILE A 198 11.66 6.13 -14.52
N GLN A 199 11.89 7.24 -15.25
CA GLN A 199 12.21 7.20 -16.67
C GLN A 199 13.59 6.59 -16.93
N ARG A 200 14.62 7.09 -16.25
CA ARG A 200 16.02 6.65 -16.41
C ARG A 200 16.19 5.16 -16.15
N GLU A 201 15.58 4.64 -15.08
CA GLU A 201 15.62 3.22 -14.71
C GLU A 201 14.51 2.40 -15.41
N SER A 202 13.69 3.04 -16.26
CA SER A 202 12.55 2.42 -16.95
C SER A 202 11.67 1.61 -16.00
N ILE A 203 11.31 2.20 -14.87
CA ILE A 203 10.47 1.56 -13.83
C ILE A 203 9.01 1.56 -14.33
N PRO A 204 8.39 0.38 -14.51
CA PRO A 204 7.08 0.31 -15.16
C PRO A 204 5.91 0.76 -14.29
N ARG A 205 6.15 0.96 -12.97
CA ARG A 205 5.10 1.33 -12.02
C ARG A 205 5.67 2.17 -10.88
N ALA A 206 4.91 3.18 -10.44
CA ALA A 206 5.19 3.91 -9.22
C ALA A 206 3.92 4.14 -8.39
N CYS A 207 4.07 4.06 -7.07
CA CYS A 207 3.02 4.29 -6.09
C CYS A 207 3.46 5.39 -5.14
N PHE A 208 2.72 6.50 -5.10
CA PHE A 208 2.94 7.61 -4.20
C PHE A 208 1.97 7.49 -3.02
N TYR A 209 2.51 7.22 -1.85
CA TYR A 209 1.75 7.01 -0.62
C TYR A 209 1.64 8.31 0.16
N HIS A 210 0.46 8.60 0.68
CA HIS A 210 0.32 9.63 1.70
C HIS A 210 0.76 9.07 3.06
N LEU A 211 1.54 9.86 3.80
CA LEU A 211 2.00 9.45 5.13
C LEU A 211 0.81 9.15 6.05
N VAL A 212 0.90 8.04 6.75
CA VAL A 212 -0.01 7.66 7.83
C VAL A 212 0.77 7.66 9.14
N ALA A 213 0.28 8.40 10.12
CA ALA A 213 0.87 8.44 11.46
C ALA A 213 0.63 7.10 12.17
N SER A 214 1.54 6.17 11.97
CA SER A 214 1.56 4.83 12.57
C SER A 214 3.01 4.42 12.80
N GLY A 215 3.29 3.68 13.85
CA GLY A 215 4.64 3.31 14.23
C GLY A 215 5.51 4.53 14.54
N ARG A 216 6.61 4.72 13.79
CA ARG A 216 7.48 5.90 13.89
C ARG A 216 7.01 7.09 13.05
N GLY A 217 6.05 6.88 12.14
CA GLY A 217 5.48 7.96 11.35
C GLY A 217 4.73 8.96 12.23
N ARG A 218 5.03 10.25 12.07
CA ARG A 218 4.46 11.34 12.86
C ARG A 218 3.48 12.16 12.02
N SER A 219 2.37 12.61 12.64
CA SER A 219 1.41 13.51 11.99
C SER A 219 2.06 14.82 11.55
N ASP A 220 3.03 15.33 12.32
CA ASP A 220 3.75 16.57 12.02
C ASP A 220 4.61 16.49 10.75
N ASP A 221 4.96 15.28 10.30
CA ASP A 221 5.70 15.06 9.06
C ASP A 221 4.77 14.95 7.84
N ALA A 222 3.45 14.88 8.05
CA ALA A 222 2.50 14.87 6.96
C ALA A 222 2.49 16.20 6.19
N LEU A 223 2.13 16.13 4.91
CA LEU A 223 1.90 17.32 4.09
C LEU A 223 0.69 18.09 4.60
N SER A 224 0.75 19.41 4.56
CA SER A 224 -0.45 20.25 4.70
C SER A 224 -1.42 19.98 3.55
N HIS A 225 -2.68 20.37 3.71
CA HIS A 225 -3.69 20.23 2.64
C HIS A 225 -3.26 20.91 1.34
N ALA A 226 -2.67 22.10 1.43
CA ALA A 226 -2.17 22.82 0.25
C ALA A 226 -1.01 22.09 -0.43
N GLN A 227 -0.04 21.59 0.35
CA GLN A 227 1.07 20.79 -0.18
C GLN A 227 0.59 19.47 -0.79
N THR A 228 -0.35 18.77 -0.14
CA THR A 228 -0.96 17.55 -0.68
C THR A 228 -1.63 17.81 -2.02
N ARG A 229 -2.41 18.90 -2.10
CA ARG A 229 -3.09 19.30 -3.32
C ARG A 229 -2.13 19.61 -4.47
N SER A 230 -1.03 20.33 -4.16
CA SER A 230 0.04 20.61 -5.12
C SER A 230 0.73 19.34 -5.59
N ALA A 231 1.13 18.46 -4.65
CA ALA A 231 1.83 17.21 -4.95
C ALA A 231 0.98 16.26 -5.83
N VAL A 232 -0.30 16.07 -5.50
CA VAL A 232 -1.20 15.25 -6.31
C VAL A 232 -1.44 15.90 -7.68
N GLY A 233 -1.52 17.22 -7.75
CA GLY A 233 -1.57 17.96 -9.01
C GLY A 233 -0.35 17.69 -9.89
N GLU A 234 0.85 17.80 -9.33
CA GLU A 234 2.11 17.51 -10.02
C GLU A 234 2.17 16.05 -10.49
N ILE A 235 1.76 15.10 -9.67
CA ILE A 235 1.71 13.67 -10.06
C ILE A 235 0.80 13.47 -11.27
N ILE A 236 -0.37 14.14 -11.33
CA ILE A 236 -1.28 14.06 -12.47
C ILE A 236 -0.61 14.65 -13.73
N ASP A 237 0.00 15.84 -13.62
CA ASP A 237 0.65 16.52 -14.75
C ASP A 237 1.79 15.70 -15.34
N ARG A 238 2.68 15.19 -14.48
CA ARG A 238 3.80 14.35 -14.91
C ARG A 238 3.34 13.01 -15.49
N THR A 239 2.24 12.45 -14.98
CA THR A 239 1.64 11.24 -15.56
C THR A 239 1.11 11.51 -16.96
N ALA A 240 0.43 12.63 -17.17
CA ALA A 240 -0.08 13.04 -18.47
C ALA A 240 1.08 13.28 -19.48
N ASP A 241 2.16 13.98 -19.05
CA ASP A 241 3.35 14.20 -19.86
C ASP A 241 4.00 12.88 -20.29
N LEU A 242 4.24 11.97 -19.35
CA LEU A 242 4.81 10.65 -19.67
C LEU A 242 3.97 9.91 -20.71
N HIS A 243 2.64 9.92 -20.52
CA HIS A 243 1.73 9.27 -21.45
C HIS A 243 1.73 9.92 -22.83
N ALA A 244 1.70 11.26 -22.91
CA ALA A 244 1.76 12.03 -24.16
C ALA A 244 3.06 11.78 -24.94
N ARG A 245 4.16 11.52 -24.24
CA ARG A 245 5.47 11.18 -24.82
C ARG A 245 5.63 9.71 -25.18
N GLY A 246 4.58 8.89 -25.05
CA GLY A 246 4.63 7.46 -25.36
C GLY A 246 5.44 6.62 -24.36
N LEU A 247 5.60 7.10 -23.15
CA LEU A 247 6.31 6.43 -22.03
C LEU A 247 5.30 5.97 -20.96
N PRO A 248 4.49 4.94 -21.23
CA PRO A 248 3.41 4.55 -20.32
C PRO A 248 3.99 3.94 -19.03
N VAL A 249 3.81 4.65 -17.92
CA VAL A 249 4.14 4.18 -16.57
C VAL A 249 2.86 4.09 -15.76
N GLN A 250 2.67 2.99 -15.06
CA GLN A 250 1.55 2.85 -14.14
C GLN A 250 1.77 3.74 -12.91
N ILE A 251 1.03 4.82 -12.77
CA ILE A 251 1.11 5.76 -11.64
C ILE A 251 -0.14 5.65 -10.77
N LEU A 252 0.09 5.48 -9.46
CA LEU A 252 -0.98 5.39 -8.47
C LEU A 252 -0.69 6.30 -7.28
N THR A 253 -1.76 6.85 -6.68
CA THR A 253 -1.71 7.40 -5.32
C THR A 253 -2.39 6.46 -4.33
N VAL A 254 -1.90 6.46 -3.09
CA VAL A 254 -2.28 5.44 -2.09
C VAL A 254 -2.48 6.10 -0.72
N ASP A 255 -3.36 5.53 0.08
CA ASP A 255 -3.65 5.89 1.48
C ASP A 255 -4.31 7.26 1.69
N ASN A 256 -4.77 7.91 0.61
CA ASN A 256 -5.70 9.03 0.68
C ASN A 256 -6.73 8.94 -0.46
N HIS A 257 -7.95 8.57 -0.12
CA HIS A 257 -8.99 8.35 -1.13
C HIS A 257 -9.66 9.67 -1.58
N ALA A 258 -9.32 10.82 -0.98
CA ALA A 258 -9.69 12.14 -1.49
C ALA A 258 -9.06 12.45 -2.86
N ASP A 259 -7.98 11.74 -3.23
CA ASP A 259 -7.34 11.87 -4.54
C ASP A 259 -8.29 11.54 -5.71
N GLY A 260 -9.21 10.59 -5.51
CA GLY A 260 -10.23 10.26 -6.51
C GLY A 260 -11.17 11.43 -6.81
N PRO A 261 -11.89 11.97 -5.83
CA PRO A 261 -12.67 13.19 -5.97
C PRO A 261 -11.88 14.40 -6.50
N PHE A 262 -10.67 14.62 -6.02
CA PHE A 262 -9.80 15.70 -6.49
C PHE A 262 -9.50 15.57 -8.00
N LEU A 263 -9.09 14.38 -8.43
CA LEU A 263 -8.87 14.07 -9.85
C LEU A 263 -10.13 14.33 -10.67
N ARG A 264 -11.27 13.88 -10.18
CA ARG A 264 -12.55 14.09 -10.86
C ARG A 264 -12.93 15.56 -10.98
N LEU A 265 -12.75 16.35 -9.91
CA LEU A 265 -12.98 17.81 -9.93
C LEU A 265 -12.06 18.50 -10.93
N ARG A 266 -10.80 18.09 -11.00
CA ARG A 266 -9.84 18.58 -11.98
C ARG A 266 -10.29 18.24 -13.41
N MET A 267 -10.61 17.00 -13.69
CA MET A 267 -11.08 16.55 -15.01
C MET A 267 -12.35 17.28 -15.46
N ALA A 268 -13.25 17.60 -14.53
CA ALA A 268 -14.45 18.39 -14.83
C ALA A 268 -14.10 19.85 -15.22
N ARG A 269 -13.17 20.49 -14.51
CA ARG A 269 -12.71 21.85 -14.84
C ARG A 269 -12.00 21.92 -16.19
N GLU A 270 -11.29 20.88 -16.57
CA GLU A 270 -10.57 20.76 -17.84
C GLU A 270 -11.45 20.29 -19.00
N ASN A 271 -12.74 20.00 -18.77
CA ASN A 271 -13.62 19.35 -19.75
C ASN A 271 -13.00 18.07 -20.33
N HIS A 272 -12.32 17.29 -19.49
CA HIS A 272 -11.56 16.14 -19.91
C HIS A 272 -12.45 15.04 -20.48
N ALA A 273 -12.13 14.53 -21.69
CA ALA A 273 -12.96 13.56 -22.42
C ALA A 273 -13.29 12.27 -21.62
N ARG A 274 -12.42 11.89 -20.70
CA ARG A 274 -12.60 10.67 -19.87
C ARG A 274 -13.30 10.90 -18.53
N ALA A 275 -13.78 12.10 -18.22
CA ALA A 275 -14.35 12.43 -16.91
C ALA A 275 -15.50 11.50 -16.50
N ALA A 276 -16.39 11.14 -17.43
CA ALA A 276 -17.52 10.25 -17.18
C ALA A 276 -17.07 8.80 -16.87
N GLU A 277 -16.09 8.31 -17.63
CA GLU A 277 -15.50 6.98 -17.39
C GLU A 277 -14.77 6.93 -16.04
N ALA A 278 -13.92 7.92 -15.75
CA ALA A 278 -13.22 8.03 -14.47
C ALA A 278 -14.19 8.04 -13.29
N SER A 279 -15.30 8.78 -13.39
CA SER A 279 -16.38 8.78 -12.38
C SER A 279 -16.97 7.39 -12.17
N THR A 280 -17.21 6.64 -13.24
CA THR A 280 -17.73 5.27 -13.16
C THR A 280 -16.73 4.33 -12.50
N LEU A 281 -15.44 4.42 -12.86
CA LEU A 281 -14.37 3.60 -12.29
C LEU A 281 -14.14 3.92 -10.80
N LEU A 282 -14.18 5.19 -10.39
CA LEU A 282 -14.06 5.58 -8.98
C LEU A 282 -15.20 5.03 -8.12
N ARG A 283 -16.44 5.06 -8.61
CA ARG A 283 -17.56 4.42 -7.91
C ARG A 283 -17.39 2.91 -7.77
N ARG A 284 -16.85 2.24 -8.79
CA ARG A 284 -16.52 0.80 -8.72
C ARG A 284 -15.37 0.51 -7.74
N ASN A 285 -14.35 1.38 -7.70
CA ASN A 285 -13.27 1.30 -6.72
C ASN A 285 -13.80 1.35 -5.28
N GLY A 286 -14.80 2.21 -5.03
CA GLY A 286 -15.52 2.29 -3.77
C GLY A 286 -14.70 2.85 -2.60
N GLY A 287 -13.53 3.42 -2.84
CA GLY A 287 -12.71 4.11 -1.84
C GLY A 287 -12.00 3.20 -0.84
N ASN A 288 -11.93 3.63 0.41
CA ASN A 288 -11.24 2.89 1.47
C ASN A 288 -11.90 1.53 1.75
N SER A 289 -11.08 0.50 1.85
CA SER A 289 -11.52 -0.88 2.02
C SER A 289 -10.90 -1.59 3.24
N SER A 290 -10.36 -0.84 4.22
CA SER A 290 -9.90 -1.39 5.51
C SER A 290 -11.00 -2.23 6.16
N GLY A 291 -10.68 -3.43 6.62
CA GLY A 291 -11.65 -4.35 7.23
C GLY A 291 -12.64 -5.03 6.25
N SER A 292 -12.46 -4.82 4.93
CA SER A 292 -13.29 -5.46 3.89
C SER A 292 -12.45 -6.01 2.74
N GLY A 293 -11.83 -5.15 1.92
CA GLY A 293 -11.02 -5.52 0.76
C GLY A 293 -9.52 -5.57 1.01
N ILE A 294 -9.07 -5.21 2.21
CA ILE A 294 -7.69 -5.35 2.68
C ILE A 294 -7.68 -5.83 4.13
N ALA A 295 -6.74 -6.70 4.46
CA ALA A 295 -6.42 -7.20 5.78
C ALA A 295 -4.91 -7.17 6.00
N CYS A 296 -4.46 -7.18 7.25
CA CYS A 296 -3.07 -7.41 7.59
C CYS A 296 -2.97 -8.57 8.58
N VAL A 297 -1.98 -9.46 8.37
CA VAL A 297 -1.53 -10.42 9.35
C VAL A 297 -0.16 -9.97 9.84
N SER A 298 0.00 -9.79 11.15
CA SER A 298 1.26 -9.42 11.78
C SER A 298 2.19 -10.62 11.91
N TRP A 299 3.44 -10.35 12.24
CA TRP A 299 4.46 -11.39 12.44
C TRP A 299 4.09 -12.46 13.48
N ASN A 300 3.31 -12.07 14.50
CA ASN A 300 2.83 -12.95 15.59
C ASN A 300 1.46 -13.61 15.30
N GLY A 301 0.95 -13.43 14.10
CA GLY A 301 -0.34 -13.98 13.68
C GLY A 301 -1.56 -13.10 14.00
N ASP A 302 -1.40 -11.94 14.61
CA ASP A 302 -2.52 -11.01 14.83
C ASP A 302 -3.09 -10.52 13.50
N VAL A 303 -4.42 -10.54 13.40
CA VAL A 303 -5.16 -10.03 12.25
C VAL A 303 -5.63 -8.62 12.53
N LEU A 304 -5.41 -7.71 11.58
CA LEU A 304 -5.72 -6.29 11.65
C LEU A 304 -6.56 -5.89 10.42
N PRO A 305 -7.40 -4.82 10.53
CA PRO A 305 -8.20 -4.33 9.39
C PRO A 305 -7.37 -3.84 8.19
N ASP A 306 -6.17 -3.32 8.41
CA ASP A 306 -5.07 -3.07 7.46
C ASP A 306 -3.75 -2.91 8.23
N GLN A 307 -2.66 -2.62 7.53
CA GLN A 307 -1.32 -2.56 8.12
C GLN A 307 -1.07 -1.40 9.08
N PHE A 308 -1.96 -0.40 9.14
CA PHE A 308 -1.81 0.78 10.00
C PHE A 308 -2.51 0.65 11.36
N TRP A 309 -3.36 -0.36 11.56
CA TRP A 309 -4.15 -0.58 12.76
C TRP A 309 -3.38 -1.35 13.85
N ARG A 310 -2.30 -0.82 14.35
CA ARG A 310 -1.41 -1.54 15.28
C ARG A 310 -2.07 -1.94 16.61
N GLY A 311 -3.02 -1.15 17.10
CA GLY A 311 -3.71 -1.38 18.38
C GLY A 311 -5.09 -2.04 18.26
N ARG A 312 -5.54 -2.38 17.06
CA ARG A 312 -6.91 -2.90 16.81
C ARG A 312 -6.87 -4.31 16.26
N VAL A 313 -6.48 -5.28 17.10
CA VAL A 313 -6.45 -6.69 16.75
C VAL A 313 -7.88 -7.23 16.66
N VAL A 314 -8.23 -7.89 15.54
CA VAL A 314 -9.55 -8.47 15.32
C VAL A 314 -9.56 -10.00 15.43
N GLY A 315 -8.42 -10.63 15.65
CA GLY A 315 -8.24 -12.06 15.88
C GLY A 315 -6.77 -12.45 15.71
N ASN A 316 -6.47 -13.75 15.84
CA ASN A 316 -5.11 -14.27 15.65
C ASN A 316 -5.17 -15.63 14.95
N VAL A 317 -4.39 -15.77 13.85
CA VAL A 317 -4.39 -16.98 12.99
C VAL A 317 -3.81 -18.23 13.66
N THR A 318 -3.13 -18.09 14.80
CA THR A 318 -2.67 -19.25 15.57
C THR A 318 -3.76 -19.84 16.47
N ARG A 319 -4.87 -19.13 16.67
CA ARG A 319 -5.98 -19.51 17.55
C ARG A 319 -7.22 -19.95 16.79
N GLN A 320 -7.44 -19.34 15.61
CA GLN A 320 -8.60 -19.65 14.78
C GLN A 320 -8.31 -19.30 13.31
N PRO A 321 -8.93 -20.00 12.35
CA PRO A 321 -8.74 -19.76 10.93
C PRO A 321 -9.05 -18.31 10.51
N PHE A 322 -8.24 -17.78 9.58
CA PHE A 322 -8.42 -16.44 9.02
C PHE A 322 -9.85 -16.23 8.48
N GLY A 323 -10.38 -17.25 7.80
CA GLY A 323 -11.73 -17.20 7.25
C GLY A 323 -12.79 -16.97 8.31
N ILE A 324 -12.65 -17.55 9.50
CA ILE A 324 -13.55 -17.34 10.65
C ILE A 324 -13.43 -15.92 11.20
N ILE A 325 -12.18 -15.45 11.39
CA ILE A 325 -11.91 -14.06 11.86
C ILE A 325 -12.53 -13.05 10.91
N TRP A 326 -12.38 -13.26 9.60
CA TRP A 326 -12.75 -12.29 8.57
C TRP A 326 -14.19 -12.41 8.07
N SER A 327 -14.93 -13.42 8.47
CA SER A 327 -16.34 -13.59 8.09
C SER A 327 -17.25 -12.58 8.80
N ASP A 328 -18.50 -12.45 8.31
CA ASP A 328 -19.50 -11.61 8.96
C ASP A 328 -19.83 -12.15 10.36
N GLY A 329 -19.81 -11.22 11.34
CA GLY A 329 -19.98 -11.57 12.75
C GLY A 329 -18.69 -12.02 13.46
N GLY A 330 -17.57 -12.17 12.77
CA GLY A 330 -16.30 -12.57 13.37
C GLY A 330 -15.75 -11.56 14.39
N HIS A 331 -15.94 -10.26 14.12
CA HIS A 331 -15.51 -9.19 15.04
C HIS A 331 -16.33 -7.91 14.81
N GLU A 332 -16.74 -7.26 15.92
CA GLU A 332 -17.57 -6.06 15.88
C GLU A 332 -16.94 -4.93 15.01
N LEU A 333 -15.65 -4.63 15.20
CA LEU A 333 -14.96 -3.62 14.42
C LEU A 333 -15.01 -3.89 12.90
N LEU A 334 -14.85 -5.14 12.46
CA LEU A 334 -14.97 -5.50 11.05
C LEU A 334 -16.39 -5.26 10.53
N THR A 335 -17.40 -5.63 11.31
CA THR A 335 -18.80 -5.37 10.99
C THR A 335 -19.07 -3.88 10.84
N GLN A 336 -18.59 -3.08 11.77
CA GLN A 336 -18.69 -1.62 11.76
C GLN A 336 -17.94 -1.01 10.55
N LEU A 337 -16.70 -1.45 10.26
CA LEU A 337 -15.94 -0.98 9.12
C LEU A 337 -16.60 -1.32 7.77
N ARG A 338 -17.33 -2.40 7.64
CA ARG A 338 -18.11 -2.76 6.46
C ARG A 338 -19.35 -1.89 6.28
N ARG A 339 -19.95 -1.46 7.38
CA ARG A 339 -21.10 -0.56 7.42
C ARG A 339 -20.75 0.89 7.76
N ARG A 340 -19.48 1.27 7.58
CA ARG A 340 -18.92 2.57 8.02
C ARG A 340 -19.71 3.79 7.58
N ARG A 341 -20.34 3.74 6.40
CA ARG A 341 -21.13 4.86 5.87
C ARG A 341 -22.29 5.25 6.79
N ASP A 342 -22.83 4.30 7.52
CA ASP A 342 -23.94 4.52 8.46
C ASP A 342 -23.43 5.18 9.75
N LEU A 343 -22.13 5.02 10.07
CA LEU A 343 -21.50 5.45 11.32
C LEU A 343 -20.75 6.78 11.18
N LEU A 344 -20.37 7.16 9.96
CA LEU A 344 -19.61 8.41 9.73
C LEU A 344 -20.37 9.63 10.22
N THR A 345 -19.61 10.59 10.78
CA THR A 345 -20.08 11.89 11.29
C THR A 345 -19.42 13.05 10.53
N GLY A 346 -19.60 14.26 10.97
CA GLY A 346 -18.91 15.45 10.48
C GLY A 346 -19.04 15.71 8.98
N ARG A 347 -17.97 16.16 8.36
CA ARG A 347 -17.88 16.45 6.92
C ARG A 347 -18.08 15.20 6.06
N CYS A 348 -17.55 14.06 6.51
CA CYS A 348 -17.62 12.80 5.77
C CYS A 348 -19.08 12.36 5.57
N ARG A 349 -19.97 12.52 6.57
CA ARG A 349 -21.37 12.10 6.48
C ARG A 349 -22.14 12.84 5.39
N ARG A 350 -21.88 14.15 5.21
CA ARG A 350 -22.57 15.00 4.23
C ARG A 350 -21.85 15.13 2.89
N CYS A 351 -20.70 14.46 2.74
CA CYS A 351 -19.86 14.59 1.57
C CYS A 351 -20.48 13.89 0.35
N ARG A 352 -20.69 14.61 -0.76
CA ARG A 352 -21.20 14.05 -2.02
C ARG A 352 -20.30 12.96 -2.62
N TRP A 353 -19.03 12.92 -2.20
CA TRP A 353 -18.04 11.93 -2.66
C TRP A 353 -17.99 10.68 -1.80
N LEU A 354 -18.87 10.53 -0.82
CA LEU A 354 -18.85 9.37 0.09
C LEU A 354 -18.89 8.03 -0.66
N GLY A 355 -19.59 7.99 -1.80
CA GLY A 355 -19.65 6.78 -2.65
C GLY A 355 -18.32 6.38 -3.30
N GLU A 356 -17.39 7.33 -3.47
CA GLU A 356 -16.11 7.17 -4.14
C GLU A 356 -14.93 7.10 -3.15
N CYS A 357 -15.02 7.81 -2.01
CA CYS A 357 -13.99 7.91 -0.99
C CYS A 357 -14.19 6.92 0.16
N ASN A 358 -15.44 6.63 0.52
CA ASN A 358 -15.83 5.73 1.62
C ASN A 358 -15.27 6.14 2.99
N GLY A 359 -15.24 7.46 3.25
CA GLY A 359 -14.78 8.03 4.51
C GLY A 359 -13.25 8.06 4.68
N ASN A 360 -12.49 7.89 3.61
CA ASN A 360 -11.03 7.91 3.58
C ASN A 360 -10.40 6.88 4.56
N LEU A 361 -9.20 7.10 5.10
CA LEU A 361 -8.48 6.13 5.91
C LEU A 361 -8.90 6.19 7.38
N ARG A 362 -9.67 5.20 7.81
CA ARG A 362 -10.20 5.17 9.20
C ARG A 362 -9.12 4.99 10.26
N ALA A 363 -8.00 4.31 9.95
CA ALA A 363 -6.86 4.22 10.86
C ALA A 363 -6.30 5.61 11.21
N ARG A 364 -6.34 6.56 10.27
CA ARG A 364 -5.88 7.94 10.51
C ARG A 364 -6.89 8.73 11.35
N ALA A 365 -8.18 8.55 11.10
CA ALA A 365 -9.24 9.16 11.90
C ALA A 365 -9.23 8.61 13.35
N ASP A 366 -9.07 7.30 13.53
CA ASP A 366 -8.91 6.65 14.84
C ASP A 366 -7.67 7.19 15.59
N GLY A 367 -6.54 7.32 14.89
CA GLY A 367 -5.32 7.92 15.44
C GLY A 367 -5.47 9.39 15.83
N ALA A 368 -6.43 10.11 15.25
CA ALA A 368 -6.81 11.48 15.63
C ALA A 368 -7.87 11.54 16.76
N GLY A 369 -8.29 10.39 17.29
CA GLY A 369 -9.19 10.28 18.44
C GLY A 369 -10.67 10.09 18.11
N ASP A 370 -11.07 10.11 16.83
CA ASP A 370 -12.46 9.85 16.43
C ASP A 370 -12.52 8.94 15.20
N LEU A 371 -12.73 7.64 15.44
CA LEU A 371 -12.83 6.61 14.42
C LEU A 371 -13.85 6.94 13.32
N TRP A 372 -14.97 7.55 13.68
CA TRP A 372 -16.07 7.83 12.76
C TRP A 372 -16.13 9.28 12.31
N GLY A 373 -15.25 10.11 12.84
CA GLY A 373 -15.08 11.50 12.46
C GLY A 373 -14.40 11.69 11.10
N ASP A 374 -14.01 12.92 10.85
CA ASP A 374 -13.32 13.30 9.62
C ASP A 374 -11.89 12.73 9.57
N ASP A 375 -11.45 12.29 8.41
CA ASP A 375 -10.03 12.01 8.20
C ASP A 375 -9.26 13.34 8.09
N PRO A 376 -8.30 13.61 8.99
CA PRO A 376 -7.56 14.88 9.00
C PRO A 376 -6.74 15.12 7.72
N ALA A 377 -6.47 14.11 6.92
CA ALA A 377 -5.76 14.26 5.65
C ALA A 377 -6.71 14.52 4.45
N CYS A 378 -8.01 14.69 4.67
CA CYS A 378 -8.91 15.09 3.60
C CYS A 378 -8.68 16.57 3.24
N TYR A 379 -8.08 16.80 2.09
CA TYR A 379 -7.69 18.13 1.60
C TYR A 379 -8.72 18.79 0.65
N LEU A 380 -9.89 18.18 0.48
CA LEU A 380 -11.02 18.82 -0.25
C LEU A 380 -11.57 19.98 0.58
N THR A 381 -11.95 21.08 -0.08
CA THR A 381 -12.60 22.21 0.59
C THR A 381 -14.06 21.91 0.91
N ASP A 382 -14.68 22.73 1.77
CA ASP A 382 -16.10 22.55 2.11
C ASP A 382 -17.01 22.76 0.89
N GLU A 383 -16.65 23.69 -0.02
CA GLU A 383 -17.38 23.89 -1.28
C GLU A 383 -17.25 22.70 -2.24
N GLU A 384 -16.16 21.97 -2.18
CA GLU A 384 -15.91 20.79 -3.03
C GLU A 384 -16.68 19.56 -2.58
N ILE A 385 -17.09 19.48 -1.32
CA ILE A 385 -17.78 18.33 -0.74
C ILE A 385 -19.30 18.45 -0.65
N VAL A 386 -19.83 19.64 -0.85
CA VAL A 386 -21.28 19.94 -0.86
C VAL A 386 -21.91 19.59 -2.21
#